data_33d866a60dbfffe3ad33c4aeb8347b96
#
_entry.id   33d866a60dbfffe3ad33c4aeb8347b96
#
_cell.length_a   1.000
_cell.length_b   1.000
_cell.length_c   1.000
_cell.angle_alpha   90.00
_cell.angle_beta   90.00
_cell.angle_gamma   90.00
#
_symmetry.space_group_name_H-M   'P 1'
#
loop_
_entity.id
_entity.type
_entity.pdbx_description
1 polymer ?
#
loop_
_entity_poly.entity_id
_entity_poly.type
_entity_poly.pdbx_seq_one_letter_code
_entity_poly.pdbx_strand_id
1 'polypeptide(L)'
;MKPSLLNENKFSGMSIDYSWSFSDKTVKDTAYITHGYYTYPAKFIPQLAARLISEYSNEGDVVVDPFMGSGTTIVEAIVRNRVGVGTDINDIAYLVAKVKTTPIQAIRLLQEFKKMESDLRGRMDADNKQALKQAMELIPKNERIDYWFLPQQKEKLAIIFSRILEIEDKDIQNFYMVAFAQILKSSSIWMQKSIKPTRDQNKKIYDPLALFLAQAKKMIRRHDEFNNMLTQKVKENIETFRIISCGDSRRLPCEENRAQLIVTSPPYVTSYEYADLHQLPSLWFGYLDELPEFRKKFIGSAYKNREKLDLKSNLANTTIQKLGDNKKGREVKYYFADMLETFEEARRVLKIGGKACVVIGNTQFQGVDILNAEVFQEQ
;
A
#
# COMPACT_ATOMS: atom_id res chain seq x y z
N MET A 1 -13.32 -17.34 -12.09
CA MET A 1 -12.49 -18.18 -11.22
C MET A 1 -13.22 -19.48 -10.99
N LYS A 2 -12.62 -20.63 -11.29
CA LYS A 2 -13.25 -21.94 -11.07
C LYS A 2 -13.25 -22.30 -9.59
N PRO A 3 -14.33 -22.79 -9.00
CA PRO A 3 -14.40 -23.16 -7.58
C PRO A 3 -13.83 -24.56 -7.32
N SER A 4 -12.64 -24.88 -7.82
CA SER A 4 -12.13 -26.26 -7.82
C SER A 4 -11.08 -26.57 -6.72
N LEU A 5 -10.88 -25.70 -5.75
CA LEU A 5 -9.85 -25.90 -4.69
C LEU A 5 -10.45 -26.09 -3.28
N LEU A 6 -11.74 -26.40 -3.18
CA LEU A 6 -12.41 -26.58 -1.88
C LEU A 6 -12.55 -28.06 -1.44
N ASN A 7 -11.93 -29.00 -2.14
CA ASN A 7 -12.01 -30.41 -1.78
C ASN A 7 -10.90 -30.79 -0.81
N GLU A 8 -11.29 -31.24 0.36
CA GLU A 8 -10.52 -31.85 1.47
C GLU A 8 -9.98 -30.89 2.55
N ASN A 9 -10.57 -29.71 2.75
CA ASN A 9 -10.05 -28.69 3.67
C ASN A 9 -10.81 -28.64 5.00
N LYS A 10 -10.15 -28.14 6.05
CA LYS A 10 -10.72 -27.81 7.37
C LYS A 10 -11.98 -26.93 7.26
N PHE A 11 -12.19 -26.28 6.12
CA PHE A 11 -13.38 -25.47 5.78
C PHE A 11 -14.45 -26.25 4.99
N SER A 12 -14.24 -27.55 4.69
CA SER A 12 -15.15 -28.40 3.90
C SER A 12 -16.44 -28.67 4.63
N GLY A 13 -17.24 -27.96 5.01
CA GLY A 13 -18.51 -28.11 5.76
C GLY A 13 -19.06 -26.75 6.18
N MET A 14 -18.31 -25.68 5.92
CA MET A 14 -18.77 -24.32 6.18
C MET A 14 -19.59 -23.81 4.99
N SER A 15 -20.75 -23.25 5.24
CA SER A 15 -21.52 -22.55 4.21
C SER A 15 -20.85 -21.26 3.83
N ILE A 16 -20.84 -20.97 2.51
CA ILE A 16 -20.31 -19.70 1.99
C ILE A 16 -21.33 -18.60 2.28
N ASP A 17 -20.92 -17.58 3.02
CA ASP A 17 -21.71 -16.35 3.18
C ASP A 17 -21.38 -15.36 2.05
N TYR A 18 -22.21 -15.35 1.03
CA TYR A 18 -22.07 -14.47 -0.13
C TYR A 18 -22.26 -12.98 0.18
N SER A 19 -22.78 -12.61 1.35
CA SER A 19 -22.92 -11.22 1.77
C SER A 19 -21.56 -10.51 1.94
N TRP A 20 -20.47 -11.27 2.06
CA TRP A 20 -19.10 -10.79 2.14
C TRP A 20 -18.40 -10.66 0.78
N SER A 21 -19.06 -11.03 -0.32
CA SER A 21 -18.45 -11.00 -1.66
C SER A 21 -18.29 -9.58 -2.22
N PHE A 22 -19.20 -8.67 -1.87
CA PHE A 22 -19.28 -7.31 -2.42
C PHE A 22 -19.18 -7.27 -3.95
N SER A 23 -19.66 -8.31 -4.63
CA SER A 23 -19.57 -8.47 -6.09
C SER A 23 -20.36 -7.42 -6.88
N ASP A 24 -21.27 -6.72 -6.19
CA ASP A 24 -22.04 -5.58 -6.71
C ASP A 24 -21.24 -4.25 -6.74
N LYS A 25 -20.07 -4.20 -6.11
CA LYS A 25 -19.28 -2.98 -6.04
C LYS A 25 -18.38 -2.79 -7.25
N THR A 26 -18.45 -1.62 -7.85
CA THR A 26 -17.59 -1.21 -8.97
C THR A 26 -16.31 -0.55 -8.47
N VAL A 27 -15.34 -0.35 -9.38
CA VAL A 27 -14.12 0.42 -9.07
C VAL A 27 -14.44 1.83 -8.56
N LYS A 28 -15.53 2.45 -9.05
CA LYS A 28 -15.98 3.76 -8.58
C LYS A 28 -16.44 3.71 -7.13
N ASP A 29 -17.18 2.67 -6.77
CA ASP A 29 -17.71 2.48 -5.42
C ASP A 29 -16.59 2.18 -4.40
N THR A 30 -15.52 1.52 -4.83
CA THR A 30 -14.36 1.20 -3.96
C THR A 30 -13.33 2.32 -3.88
N ALA A 31 -13.52 3.41 -4.64
CA ALA A 31 -12.59 4.54 -4.70
C ALA A 31 -13.14 5.82 -4.04
N TYR A 32 -14.10 5.72 -3.11
CA TYR A 32 -14.65 6.88 -2.40
C TYR A 32 -13.62 7.51 -1.45
N ILE A 33 -13.90 8.74 -1.01
CA ILE A 33 -13.00 9.54 -0.15
C ILE A 33 -11.53 9.42 -0.59
N THR A 34 -10.61 9.14 0.34
CA THR A 34 -9.18 9.07 0.06
C THR A 34 -8.72 7.73 -0.55
N HIS A 35 -9.59 6.69 -0.62
CA HIS A 35 -9.21 5.37 -1.16
C HIS A 35 -8.78 5.39 -2.63
N GLY A 36 -9.23 6.39 -3.39
CA GLY A 36 -8.89 6.56 -4.80
C GLY A 36 -7.65 7.41 -5.09
N TYR A 37 -6.84 7.77 -4.08
CA TYR A 37 -5.66 8.63 -4.25
C TYR A 37 -4.53 7.95 -5.01
N TYR A 38 -4.29 6.71 -4.69
CA TYR A 38 -3.17 5.94 -5.22
C TYR A 38 -3.61 4.52 -5.58
N THR A 39 -3.13 4.05 -6.73
CA THR A 39 -3.37 2.68 -7.19
C THR A 39 -2.38 1.74 -6.50
N TYR A 40 -2.83 1.15 -5.39
CA TYR A 40 -2.05 0.18 -4.63
C TYR A 40 -2.46 -1.24 -5.04
N PRO A 41 -1.54 -2.09 -5.51
CA PRO A 41 -1.86 -3.46 -5.93
C PRO A 41 -2.32 -4.33 -4.76
N ALA A 42 -3.19 -5.28 -5.04
CA ALA A 42 -3.61 -6.34 -4.11
C ALA A 42 -4.25 -5.85 -2.79
N LYS A 43 -4.76 -4.62 -2.73
CA LYS A 43 -5.55 -4.15 -1.58
C LYS A 43 -6.96 -4.76 -1.61
N PHE A 44 -7.51 -5.10 -0.45
CA PHE A 44 -8.94 -5.41 -0.33
C PHE A 44 -9.81 -4.16 -0.41
N ILE A 45 -11.09 -4.36 -0.70
CA ILE A 45 -12.03 -3.25 -0.87
C ILE A 45 -12.34 -2.57 0.47
N PRO A 46 -12.53 -1.24 0.50
CA PRO A 46 -12.82 -0.52 1.74
C PRO A 46 -14.09 -0.98 2.45
N GLN A 47 -15.11 -1.40 1.70
CA GLN A 47 -16.37 -1.89 2.26
C GLN A 47 -16.19 -3.13 3.14
N LEU A 48 -15.23 -3.99 2.82
CA LEU A 48 -14.89 -5.14 3.65
C LEU A 48 -14.32 -4.69 5.00
N ALA A 49 -13.32 -3.79 4.98
CA ALA A 49 -12.77 -3.23 6.21
C ALA A 49 -13.84 -2.49 7.03
N ALA A 50 -14.66 -1.67 6.36
CA ALA A 50 -15.76 -0.94 6.98
C ALA A 50 -16.72 -1.86 7.75
N ARG A 51 -17.13 -2.97 7.13
CA ARG A 51 -18.03 -3.94 7.73
C ARG A 51 -17.38 -4.67 8.91
N LEU A 52 -16.16 -5.16 8.75
CA LEU A 52 -15.42 -5.83 9.83
C LEU A 52 -15.24 -4.91 11.05
N ILE A 53 -14.85 -3.64 10.83
CA ILE A 53 -14.68 -2.67 11.90
C ILE A 53 -16.01 -2.38 12.60
N SER A 54 -17.10 -2.24 11.85
CA SER A 54 -18.42 -1.97 12.42
C SER A 54 -19.00 -3.15 13.21
N GLU A 55 -18.75 -4.40 12.77
CA GLU A 55 -19.28 -5.61 13.41
C GLU A 55 -18.45 -6.04 14.65
N TYR A 56 -17.11 -5.78 14.66
CA TYR A 56 -16.22 -6.35 15.66
C TYR A 56 -15.52 -5.33 16.55
N SER A 57 -15.87 -4.05 16.45
CA SER A 57 -15.33 -3.01 17.33
C SER A 57 -16.35 -1.91 17.63
N ASN A 58 -16.10 -1.16 18.71
CA ASN A 58 -16.86 0.01 19.11
C ASN A 58 -16.05 1.30 18.91
N GLU A 59 -16.70 2.47 18.98
CA GLU A 59 -16.01 3.76 18.96
C GLU A 59 -14.95 3.83 20.09
N GLY A 60 -13.79 4.35 19.77
CA GLY A 60 -12.64 4.42 20.68
C GLY A 60 -11.79 3.15 20.75
N ASP A 61 -12.26 2.02 20.21
CA ASP A 61 -11.45 0.81 20.16
C ASP A 61 -10.26 0.95 19.21
N VAL A 62 -9.22 0.17 19.49
CA VAL A 62 -8.01 0.09 18.65
C VAL A 62 -8.20 -0.98 17.58
N VAL A 63 -8.04 -0.59 16.33
CA VAL A 63 -8.05 -1.46 15.13
C VAL A 63 -6.67 -1.46 14.51
N VAL A 64 -6.08 -2.64 14.31
CA VAL A 64 -4.69 -2.80 13.85
C VAL A 64 -4.63 -3.43 12.47
N ASP A 65 -3.71 -2.96 11.64
CA ASP A 65 -3.35 -3.56 10.35
C ASP A 65 -1.82 -3.73 10.25
N PRO A 66 -1.29 -4.95 10.47
CA PRO A 66 0.13 -5.26 10.37
C PRO A 66 0.73 -5.06 8.97
N PHE A 67 -0.11 -5.07 7.93
CA PHE A 67 0.28 -4.89 6.53
C PHE A 67 -0.60 -3.80 5.90
N MET A 68 -0.54 -2.59 6.46
CA MET A 68 -1.51 -1.53 6.16
C MET A 68 -1.52 -1.08 4.69
N GLY A 69 -0.46 -1.34 3.93
CA GLY A 69 -0.34 -0.93 2.54
C GLY A 69 -0.69 0.56 2.37
N SER A 70 -1.66 0.84 1.51
CA SER A 70 -2.16 2.21 1.33
C SER A 70 -3.13 2.68 2.42
N GLY A 71 -3.22 2.01 3.57
CA GLY A 71 -3.98 2.44 4.75
C GLY A 71 -5.50 2.28 4.64
N THR A 72 -6.00 1.25 3.96
CA THR A 72 -7.44 1.02 3.83
C THR A 72 -8.11 0.84 5.18
N THR A 73 -7.60 -0.06 6.02
CA THR A 73 -8.09 -0.31 7.39
C THR A 73 -8.01 0.96 8.25
N ILE A 74 -6.91 1.71 8.13
CA ILE A 74 -6.69 2.91 8.95
C ILE A 74 -7.69 4.01 8.62
N VAL A 75 -7.94 4.26 7.32
CA VAL A 75 -8.97 5.22 6.87
C VAL A 75 -10.35 4.83 7.41
N GLU A 76 -10.73 3.54 7.26
CA GLU A 76 -12.03 3.05 7.69
C GLU A 76 -12.19 3.07 9.23
N ALA A 77 -11.10 2.87 9.98
CA ALA A 77 -11.11 2.98 11.43
C ALA A 77 -11.37 4.42 11.88
N ILE A 78 -10.61 5.40 11.38
CA ILE A 78 -10.70 6.79 11.84
C ILE A 78 -12.02 7.47 11.44
N VAL A 79 -12.57 7.18 10.25
CA VAL A 79 -13.88 7.72 9.85
C VAL A 79 -15.05 7.15 10.67
N ARG A 80 -14.80 6.09 11.44
CA ARG A 80 -15.74 5.47 12.39
C ARG A 80 -15.39 5.74 13.84
N ASN A 81 -14.56 6.73 14.14
CA ASN A 81 -14.13 7.08 15.49
C ASN A 81 -13.36 5.96 16.23
N ARG A 82 -12.67 5.07 15.51
CA ARG A 82 -11.75 4.09 16.08
C ARG A 82 -10.31 4.61 15.97
N VAL A 83 -9.43 4.09 16.80
CA VAL A 83 -8.00 4.33 16.69
C VAL A 83 -7.42 3.34 15.67
N GLY A 84 -6.95 3.84 14.54
CA GLY A 84 -6.28 3.04 13.51
C GLY A 84 -4.77 2.95 13.79
N VAL A 85 -4.27 1.72 13.97
CA VAL A 85 -2.85 1.44 14.16
C VAL A 85 -2.35 0.60 12.98
N GLY A 86 -1.22 0.96 12.39
CA GLY A 86 -0.71 0.18 11.26
C GLY A 86 0.77 0.36 10.99
N THR A 87 1.34 -0.63 10.32
CA THR A 87 2.72 -0.56 9.83
C THR A 87 2.82 -1.12 8.42
N ASP A 88 3.80 -0.65 7.67
CA ASP A 88 4.21 -1.24 6.40
C ASP A 88 5.71 -1.00 6.21
N ILE A 89 6.41 -1.97 5.62
CA ILE A 89 7.85 -1.88 5.38
C ILE A 89 8.20 -0.92 4.24
N ASN A 90 7.21 -0.53 3.43
CA ASN A 90 7.36 0.28 2.23
C ASN A 90 7.07 1.75 2.54
N ASP A 91 8.08 2.61 2.36
CA ASP A 91 7.97 4.06 2.56
C ASP A 91 6.84 4.70 1.74
N ILE A 92 6.58 4.19 0.51
CA ILE A 92 5.47 4.68 -0.32
C ILE A 92 4.12 4.32 0.29
N ALA A 93 3.99 3.12 0.86
CA ALA A 93 2.78 2.70 1.57
C ALA A 93 2.52 3.62 2.77
N TYR A 94 3.55 3.84 3.58
CA TYR A 94 3.49 4.77 4.72
C TYR A 94 3.10 6.18 4.30
N LEU A 95 3.77 6.76 3.28
CA LEU A 95 3.44 8.09 2.77
C LEU A 95 1.98 8.18 2.31
N VAL A 96 1.53 7.20 1.52
CA VAL A 96 0.15 7.17 1.02
C VAL A 96 -0.86 7.03 2.17
N ALA A 97 -0.62 6.13 3.13
CA ALA A 97 -1.47 5.95 4.30
C ALA A 97 -1.54 7.23 5.15
N LYS A 98 -0.40 7.89 5.39
CA LYS A 98 -0.33 9.16 6.11
C LYS A 98 -1.17 10.23 5.43
N VAL A 99 -0.98 10.45 4.12
CA VAL A 99 -1.72 11.47 3.36
C VAL A 99 -3.22 11.19 3.33
N LYS A 100 -3.61 9.94 3.17
CA LYS A 100 -5.03 9.53 3.14
C LYS A 100 -5.76 9.76 4.47
N THR A 101 -5.02 9.84 5.55
CA THR A 101 -5.54 9.93 6.93
C THR A 101 -5.25 11.26 7.60
N THR A 102 -4.56 12.19 6.95
CA THR A 102 -4.28 13.53 7.49
C THR A 102 -5.40 14.50 7.11
N PRO A 103 -6.15 15.09 8.05
CA PRO A 103 -7.18 16.08 7.74
C PRO A 103 -6.52 17.43 7.39
N ILE A 104 -6.64 17.84 6.13
CA ILE A 104 -6.18 19.14 5.65
C ILE A 104 -7.41 19.91 5.17
N GLN A 105 -7.55 21.18 5.52
CA GLN A 105 -8.66 22.01 5.01
C GLN A 105 -8.59 22.10 3.47
N ALA A 106 -9.67 21.75 2.80
CA ALA A 106 -9.73 21.71 1.34
C ALA A 106 -9.38 23.08 0.70
N ILE A 107 -9.73 24.18 1.38
CA ILE A 107 -9.38 25.54 0.90
C ILE A 107 -7.86 25.76 0.83
N ARG A 108 -7.08 25.22 1.78
CA ARG A 108 -5.60 25.32 1.77
C ARG A 108 -5.00 24.55 0.61
N LEU A 109 -5.51 23.34 0.38
CA LEU A 109 -5.10 22.52 -0.78
C LEU A 109 -5.44 23.24 -2.09
N LEU A 110 -6.63 23.85 -2.20
CA LEU A 110 -7.04 24.54 -3.41
C LEU A 110 -6.23 25.83 -3.65
N GLN A 111 -5.88 26.57 -2.61
CA GLN A 111 -5.02 27.76 -2.72
C GLN A 111 -3.64 27.38 -3.23
N GLU A 112 -3.02 26.34 -2.65
CA GLU A 112 -1.72 25.86 -3.12
C GLU A 112 -1.79 25.28 -4.53
N PHE A 113 -2.89 24.59 -4.87
CA PHE A 113 -3.12 24.11 -6.23
C PHE A 113 -3.12 25.23 -7.27
N LYS A 114 -3.80 26.34 -7.01
CA LYS A 114 -3.85 27.49 -7.94
C LYS A 114 -2.46 28.11 -8.15
N LYS A 115 -1.71 28.30 -7.06
CA LYS A 115 -0.31 28.77 -7.15
C LYS A 115 0.52 27.82 -8.00
N MET A 116 0.47 26.53 -7.67
CA MET A 116 1.24 25.51 -8.38
C MET A 116 0.87 25.41 -9.86
N GLU A 117 -0.41 25.44 -10.22
CA GLU A 117 -0.85 25.41 -11.62
C GLU A 117 -0.29 26.60 -12.41
N SER A 118 -0.31 27.82 -11.86
CA SER A 118 0.25 29.01 -12.46
C SER A 118 1.77 28.91 -12.63
N ASP A 119 2.47 28.54 -11.56
CA ASP A 119 3.93 28.41 -11.55
C ASP A 119 4.43 27.34 -12.53
N LEU A 120 3.77 26.17 -12.55
CA LEU A 120 4.16 25.08 -13.43
C LEU A 120 3.97 25.43 -14.91
N ARG A 121 2.91 26.15 -15.27
CA ARG A 121 2.72 26.62 -16.65
C ARG A 121 3.85 27.57 -17.07
N GLY A 122 4.25 28.51 -16.19
CA GLY A 122 5.36 29.42 -16.46
C GLY A 122 6.73 28.73 -16.53
N ARG A 123 6.98 27.72 -15.68
CA ARG A 123 8.25 26.96 -15.68
C ARG A 123 8.39 26.03 -16.88
N MET A 124 7.28 25.57 -17.44
CA MET A 124 7.25 24.70 -18.63
C MET A 124 7.22 25.49 -19.93
N ASP A 125 7.24 26.81 -19.89
CA ASP A 125 7.43 27.61 -21.06
C ASP A 125 8.82 27.36 -21.64
N ALA A 126 8.90 27.25 -22.97
CA ALA A 126 10.15 26.92 -23.70
C ALA A 126 11.31 27.89 -23.43
N ASP A 127 10.99 29.12 -23.04
CA ASP A 127 11.98 30.17 -22.77
C ASP A 127 12.57 30.09 -21.35
N ASN A 128 11.99 29.28 -20.44
CA ASN A 128 12.45 29.21 -19.05
C ASN A 128 13.55 28.16 -18.83
N LYS A 129 14.70 28.33 -19.47
CA LYS A 129 15.86 27.43 -19.41
C LYS A 129 16.44 27.30 -18.00
N GLN A 130 16.33 28.32 -17.15
CA GLN A 130 16.87 28.31 -15.80
C GLN A 130 16.08 27.37 -14.88
N ALA A 131 14.75 27.43 -14.92
CA ALA A 131 13.89 26.52 -14.13
C ALA A 131 14.12 25.07 -14.54
N LEU A 132 14.25 24.79 -15.83
CA LEU A 132 14.57 23.47 -16.32
C LEU A 132 15.92 22.97 -15.80
N LYS A 133 16.98 23.79 -15.89
CA LYS A 133 18.32 23.41 -15.41
C LYS A 133 18.32 23.03 -13.92
N GLN A 134 17.68 23.83 -13.09
CA GLN A 134 17.58 23.56 -11.66
C GLN A 134 16.77 22.27 -11.38
N ALA A 135 15.67 22.07 -12.08
CA ALA A 135 14.85 20.88 -11.92
C ALA A 135 15.58 19.60 -12.35
N MET A 136 16.40 19.66 -13.39
CA MET A 136 17.17 18.52 -13.90
C MET A 136 18.16 17.94 -12.84
N GLU A 137 18.63 18.76 -11.90
CA GLU A 137 19.51 18.34 -10.81
C GLU A 137 18.78 17.43 -9.80
N LEU A 138 17.45 17.47 -9.76
CA LEU A 138 16.60 16.65 -8.89
C LEU A 138 16.24 15.30 -9.50
N ILE A 139 16.58 15.04 -10.76
CA ILE A 139 16.36 13.72 -11.37
C ILE A 139 17.26 12.70 -10.67
N PRO A 140 16.70 11.61 -10.12
CA PRO A 140 17.50 10.61 -9.45
C PRO A 140 18.57 10.03 -10.38
N LYS A 141 19.84 9.99 -9.92
CA LYS A 141 20.97 9.42 -10.65
C LYS A 141 20.93 7.89 -10.56
N ASN A 142 19.97 7.29 -11.22
CA ASN A 142 19.77 5.85 -11.22
C ASN A 142 19.39 5.40 -12.64
N GLU A 143 20.09 4.39 -13.18
CA GLU A 143 19.86 3.86 -14.53
C GLU A 143 18.42 3.40 -14.78
N ARG A 144 17.70 3.00 -13.72
CA ARG A 144 16.29 2.60 -13.83
C ARG A 144 15.37 3.77 -14.14
N ILE A 145 15.74 5.00 -13.83
CA ILE A 145 15.00 6.19 -14.25
C ILE A 145 15.08 6.33 -15.78
N ASP A 146 16.27 6.17 -16.35
CA ASP A 146 16.46 6.20 -17.81
C ASP A 146 15.82 4.99 -18.50
N TYR A 147 15.79 3.86 -17.80
CA TYR A 147 15.13 2.65 -18.29
C TYR A 147 13.60 2.83 -18.43
N TRP A 148 12.95 3.61 -17.55
CA TRP A 148 11.49 3.74 -17.52
C TRP A 148 10.95 5.02 -18.15
N PHE A 149 11.71 6.11 -18.18
CA PHE A 149 11.22 7.42 -18.62
C PHE A 149 11.98 7.94 -19.84
N LEU A 150 11.23 8.43 -20.83
CA LEU A 150 11.82 9.15 -21.95
C LEU A 150 12.33 10.54 -21.49
N PRO A 151 13.32 11.14 -22.20
CA PRO A 151 13.91 12.41 -21.78
C PRO A 151 12.90 13.52 -21.51
N GLN A 152 11.96 13.75 -22.43
CA GLN A 152 10.93 14.80 -22.29
C GLN A 152 10.02 14.59 -21.07
N GLN A 153 9.69 13.33 -20.74
CA GLN A 153 8.90 13.03 -19.54
C GLN A 153 9.70 13.28 -18.26
N LYS A 154 11.00 12.94 -18.26
CA LYS A 154 11.88 13.22 -17.10
C LYS A 154 11.96 14.72 -16.81
N GLU A 155 12.15 15.54 -17.85
CA GLU A 155 12.20 17.01 -17.74
C GLU A 155 10.93 17.58 -17.10
N LYS A 156 9.76 17.20 -17.62
CA LYS A 156 8.48 17.66 -17.10
C LYS A 156 8.21 17.17 -15.67
N LEU A 157 8.53 15.91 -15.39
CA LEU A 157 8.41 15.35 -14.05
C LEU A 157 9.35 16.04 -13.06
N ALA A 158 10.58 16.37 -13.48
CA ALA A 158 11.53 17.10 -12.64
C ALA A 158 11.03 18.51 -12.28
N ILE A 159 10.45 19.23 -13.23
CA ILE A 159 9.84 20.55 -13.00
C ILE A 159 8.67 20.44 -12.00
N ILE A 160 7.79 19.43 -12.16
CA ILE A 160 6.67 19.21 -11.22
C ILE A 160 7.22 18.89 -9.83
N PHE A 161 8.20 17.98 -9.74
CA PHE A 161 8.78 17.56 -8.48
C PHE A 161 9.50 18.70 -7.77
N SER A 162 10.29 19.50 -8.49
CA SER A 162 10.94 20.71 -7.96
C SER A 162 9.92 21.65 -7.31
N ARG A 163 8.80 21.93 -7.99
CA ARG A 163 7.76 22.82 -7.45
C ARG A 163 7.07 22.24 -6.21
N ILE A 164 6.89 20.91 -6.14
CA ILE A 164 6.35 20.26 -4.95
C ILE A 164 7.29 20.43 -3.75
N LEU A 165 8.60 20.30 -3.97
CA LEU A 165 9.60 20.43 -2.89
C LEU A 165 9.68 21.84 -2.29
N GLU A 166 9.23 22.86 -3.00
CA GLU A 166 9.14 24.25 -2.52
C GLU A 166 7.96 24.51 -1.58
N ILE A 167 7.05 23.56 -1.41
CA ILE A 167 5.91 23.69 -0.49
C ILE A 167 6.43 23.56 0.95
N GLU A 168 6.27 24.61 1.75
CA GLU A 168 6.76 24.66 3.14
C GLU A 168 5.95 23.75 4.07
N ASP A 169 4.63 23.73 3.92
CA ASP A 169 3.74 22.88 4.71
C ASP A 169 3.91 21.42 4.32
N LYS A 170 4.45 20.61 5.23
CA LYS A 170 4.79 19.21 4.98
C LYS A 170 3.59 18.32 4.67
N ASP A 171 2.44 18.59 5.25
CA ASP A 171 1.24 17.79 4.96
C ASP A 171 0.68 18.11 3.59
N ILE A 172 0.71 19.38 3.17
CA ILE A 172 0.37 19.80 1.81
C ILE A 172 1.42 19.28 0.81
N GLN A 173 2.70 19.37 1.14
CA GLN A 173 3.77 18.81 0.30
C GLN A 173 3.56 17.30 0.07
N ASN A 174 3.36 16.53 1.14
CA ASN A 174 3.11 15.10 1.07
C ASN A 174 1.85 14.76 0.25
N PHE A 175 0.79 15.56 0.35
CA PHE A 175 -0.41 15.41 -0.47
C PHE A 175 -0.09 15.47 -1.96
N TYR A 176 0.70 16.46 -2.40
CA TYR A 176 1.11 16.58 -3.80
C TYR A 176 2.17 15.56 -4.21
N MET A 177 3.01 15.10 -3.28
CA MET A 177 3.91 13.95 -3.50
C MET A 177 3.12 12.68 -3.87
N VAL A 178 1.99 12.40 -3.19
CA VAL A 178 1.12 11.26 -3.55
C VAL A 178 0.46 11.46 -4.91
N ALA A 179 0.04 12.69 -5.26
CA ALA A 179 -0.48 12.98 -6.59
C ALA A 179 0.59 12.74 -7.67
N PHE A 180 1.83 13.14 -7.43
CA PHE A 180 2.99 12.89 -8.30
C PHE A 180 3.28 11.39 -8.42
N ALA A 181 3.35 10.65 -7.31
CA ALA A 181 3.57 9.21 -7.32
C ALA A 181 2.55 8.46 -8.19
N GLN A 182 1.27 8.87 -8.12
CA GLN A 182 0.18 8.24 -8.88
C GLN A 182 0.36 8.36 -10.40
N ILE A 183 0.95 9.44 -10.89
CA ILE A 183 1.09 9.67 -12.34
C ILE A 183 2.33 9.02 -12.95
N LEU A 184 3.32 8.62 -12.15
CA LEU A 184 4.62 8.15 -12.65
C LEU A 184 4.48 6.97 -13.62
N LYS A 185 3.64 5.98 -13.31
CA LYS A 185 3.41 4.86 -14.21
C LYS A 185 2.81 5.30 -15.54
N SER A 186 1.87 6.22 -15.53
CA SER A 186 1.23 6.75 -16.75
C SER A 186 2.17 7.62 -17.57
N SER A 187 3.15 8.24 -16.92
CA SER A 187 4.20 9.07 -17.54
C SER A 187 5.44 8.29 -17.97
N SER A 188 5.46 6.97 -17.79
CA SER A 188 6.58 6.08 -18.13
C SER A 188 6.20 5.11 -19.26
N ILE A 189 7.18 4.37 -19.78
CA ILE A 189 6.97 3.28 -20.75
C ILE A 189 6.57 1.95 -20.08
N TRP A 190 6.26 1.94 -18.79
CA TRP A 190 5.68 0.77 -18.13
C TRP A 190 4.28 0.51 -18.68
N MET A 191 4.05 -0.73 -19.15
CA MET A 191 2.78 -1.15 -19.72
C MET A 191 1.62 -0.89 -18.76
N GLN A 192 0.61 -0.10 -19.19
CA GLN A 192 -0.43 0.40 -18.30
C GLN A 192 -1.25 -0.72 -17.61
N LYS A 193 -1.56 -1.78 -18.35
CA LYS A 193 -2.38 -2.91 -17.87
C LYS A 193 -1.59 -3.97 -17.09
N SER A 194 -0.24 -3.95 -17.16
CA SER A 194 0.58 -4.93 -16.45
C SER A 194 0.80 -4.52 -15.00
N ILE A 195 0.58 -5.43 -14.07
CA ILE A 195 0.98 -5.27 -12.67
C ILE A 195 2.51 -5.41 -12.59
N LYS A 196 3.07 -6.45 -13.23
CA LYS A 196 4.52 -6.68 -13.24
C LYS A 196 5.24 -5.61 -14.07
N PRO A 197 6.48 -5.24 -13.70
CA PRO A 197 7.30 -4.33 -14.49
C PRO A 197 7.53 -4.87 -15.91
N THR A 198 6.80 -4.33 -16.87
CA THR A 198 6.86 -4.73 -18.28
C THR A 198 6.97 -3.47 -19.13
N ARG A 199 7.97 -3.38 -20.00
CA ARG A 199 8.14 -2.24 -20.93
C ARG A 199 7.19 -2.39 -22.12
N ASP A 200 6.64 -1.26 -22.52
CA ASP A 200 5.88 -1.10 -23.77
C ASP A 200 6.38 0.15 -24.49
N GLN A 201 7.23 -0.05 -25.47
CA GLN A 201 7.82 1.05 -26.25
C GLN A 201 6.80 1.78 -27.13
N ASN A 202 5.67 1.12 -27.43
CA ASN A 202 4.59 1.69 -28.24
C ASN A 202 3.49 2.31 -27.39
N LYS A 203 3.68 2.36 -26.05
CA LYS A 203 2.70 2.95 -25.14
C LYS A 203 2.50 4.43 -25.47
N LYS A 204 1.24 4.83 -25.63
CA LYS A 204 0.87 6.25 -25.67
C LYS A 204 1.12 6.85 -24.28
N ILE A 205 2.11 7.71 -24.17
CA ILE A 205 2.43 8.45 -22.95
C ILE A 205 1.69 9.78 -22.97
N TYR A 206 1.00 10.09 -21.87
CA TYR A 206 0.28 11.34 -21.72
C TYR A 206 1.18 12.41 -21.11
N ASP A 207 0.80 13.67 -21.30
CA ASP A 207 1.55 14.81 -20.75
C ASP A 207 1.56 14.78 -19.21
N PRO A 208 2.75 14.73 -18.57
CA PRO A 208 2.85 14.66 -17.10
C PRO A 208 2.17 15.81 -16.38
N LEU A 209 2.21 17.04 -16.92
CA LEU A 209 1.53 18.19 -16.32
C LEU A 209 0.03 18.02 -16.30
N ALA A 210 -0.55 17.64 -17.43
CA ALA A 210 -1.99 17.41 -17.53
C ALA A 210 -2.46 16.29 -16.57
N LEU A 211 -1.69 15.19 -16.49
CA LEU A 211 -1.96 14.08 -15.57
C LEU A 211 -1.89 14.54 -14.11
N PHE A 212 -0.86 15.29 -13.74
CA PHE A 212 -0.66 15.78 -12.38
C PHE A 212 -1.78 16.71 -11.93
N LEU A 213 -2.10 17.72 -12.75
CA LEU A 213 -3.16 18.67 -12.43
C LEU A 213 -4.54 17.98 -12.30
N ALA A 214 -4.85 17.03 -13.18
CA ALA A 214 -6.08 16.26 -13.12
C ALA A 214 -6.14 15.38 -11.84
N GLN A 215 -5.03 14.71 -11.50
CA GLN A 215 -4.95 13.90 -10.29
C GLN A 215 -5.07 14.74 -9.02
N ALA A 216 -4.39 15.88 -8.95
CA ALA A 216 -4.46 16.79 -7.82
C ALA A 216 -5.89 17.32 -7.60
N LYS A 217 -6.57 17.78 -8.66
CA LYS A 217 -7.98 18.21 -8.59
C LYS A 217 -8.89 17.10 -8.08
N LYS A 218 -8.72 15.88 -8.56
CA LYS A 218 -9.47 14.71 -8.10
C LYS A 218 -9.23 14.45 -6.61
N MET A 219 -7.98 14.51 -6.16
CA MET A 219 -7.62 14.28 -4.77
C MET A 219 -8.19 15.37 -3.85
N ILE A 220 -8.13 16.65 -4.22
CA ILE A 220 -8.69 17.77 -3.44
C ILE A 220 -10.19 17.57 -3.18
N ARG A 221 -10.97 17.26 -4.23
CA ARG A 221 -12.41 16.99 -4.08
C ARG A 221 -12.68 15.84 -3.11
N ARG A 222 -11.98 14.74 -3.25
CA ARG A 222 -12.14 13.57 -2.39
C ARG A 222 -11.65 13.80 -0.97
N HIS A 223 -10.71 14.71 -0.81
CA HIS A 223 -10.23 15.10 0.51
C HIS A 223 -11.28 15.90 1.29
N ASP A 224 -12.03 16.74 0.59
CA ASP A 224 -13.18 17.44 1.18
C ASP A 224 -14.27 16.45 1.63
N GLU A 225 -14.59 15.45 0.78
CA GLU A 225 -15.49 14.35 1.15
C GLU A 225 -15.01 13.61 2.41
N PHE A 226 -13.71 13.32 2.52
CA PHE A 226 -13.09 12.69 3.68
C PHE A 226 -13.21 13.57 4.93
N ASN A 227 -12.86 14.84 4.84
CA ASN A 227 -12.97 15.75 5.97
C ASN A 227 -14.42 15.87 6.51
N ASN A 228 -15.40 15.78 5.63
CA ASN A 228 -16.81 15.81 6.03
C ASN A 228 -17.27 14.54 6.76
N MET A 229 -16.56 13.42 6.58
CA MET A 229 -16.82 12.18 7.32
C MET A 229 -16.18 12.15 8.72
N LEU A 230 -15.17 12.99 8.97
CA LEU A 230 -14.48 13.01 10.26
C LEU A 230 -15.26 13.84 11.29
N THR A 231 -15.35 13.33 12.51
CA THR A 231 -15.81 14.14 13.65
C THR A 231 -14.78 15.21 14.01
N GLN A 232 -15.23 16.29 14.66
CA GLN A 232 -14.34 17.35 15.09
C GLN A 232 -13.26 16.82 16.04
N LYS A 233 -13.63 15.91 16.94
CA LYS A 233 -12.69 15.24 17.85
C LYS A 233 -11.54 14.56 17.12
N VAL A 234 -11.83 13.83 16.02
CA VAL A 234 -10.81 13.15 15.22
C VAL A 234 -9.92 14.15 14.50
N LYS A 235 -10.50 15.21 13.92
CA LYS A 235 -9.72 16.25 13.20
C LYS A 235 -8.72 16.94 14.09
N GLU A 236 -9.12 17.29 15.31
CA GLU A 236 -8.27 18.02 16.28
C GLU A 236 -7.19 17.11 16.91
N ASN A 237 -7.44 15.80 16.96
CA ASN A 237 -6.58 14.84 17.65
C ASN A 237 -6.12 13.70 16.72
N ILE A 238 -5.88 13.98 15.47
CA ILE A 238 -5.59 12.93 14.45
C ILE A 238 -4.42 12.04 14.87
N GLU A 239 -3.40 12.56 15.51
CA GLU A 239 -2.23 11.78 15.92
C GLU A 239 -2.55 10.75 17.02
N THR A 240 -3.65 10.92 17.76
CA THR A 240 -4.13 9.91 18.73
C THR A 240 -5.07 8.87 18.08
N PHE A 241 -5.70 9.22 16.96
CA PHE A 241 -6.57 8.32 16.20
C PHE A 241 -5.83 7.56 15.09
N ARG A 242 -4.64 8.03 14.71
CA ARG A 242 -3.81 7.43 13.67
C ARG A 242 -2.40 7.17 14.19
N ILE A 243 -2.07 5.94 14.47
CA ILE A 243 -0.75 5.51 14.92
C ILE A 243 -0.15 4.63 13.83
N ILE A 244 0.60 5.23 12.91
CA ILE A 244 1.20 4.51 11.79
C ILE A 244 2.71 4.65 11.76
N SER A 245 3.41 3.62 11.27
CA SER A 245 4.86 3.62 11.13
C SER A 245 5.31 2.99 9.82
N CYS A 246 6.48 3.43 9.32
CA CYS A 246 7.23 2.67 8.34
C CYS A 246 8.07 1.65 9.10
N GLY A 247 7.69 0.35 9.05
CA GLY A 247 8.30 -0.65 9.91
C GLY A 247 7.87 -2.08 9.60
N ASP A 248 8.36 -2.98 10.43
CA ASP A 248 8.17 -4.42 10.30
C ASP A 248 6.90 -4.88 11.03
N SER A 249 6.06 -5.69 10.37
CA SER A 249 4.83 -6.26 10.92
C SER A 249 5.05 -7.16 12.16
N ARG A 250 6.28 -7.61 12.37
CA ARG A 250 6.70 -8.40 13.54
C ARG A 250 6.99 -7.53 14.78
N ARG A 251 6.83 -6.20 14.67
CA ARG A 251 6.99 -5.19 15.75
C ARG A 251 6.02 -4.05 15.53
N LEU A 252 4.79 -4.22 15.98
CA LEU A 252 3.73 -3.25 15.77
C LEU A 252 3.87 -2.04 16.73
N PRO A 253 3.52 -0.83 16.28
CA PRO A 253 3.47 0.36 17.13
C PRO A 253 2.20 0.35 18.00
N CYS A 254 1.98 -0.73 18.72
CA CYS A 254 0.83 -0.97 19.56
C CYS A 254 1.26 -1.65 20.86
N GLU A 255 0.74 -1.16 21.99
CA GLU A 255 0.96 -1.77 23.29
C GLU A 255 0.32 -3.16 23.38
N GLU A 256 0.80 -3.95 24.34
CA GLU A 256 0.25 -5.26 24.64
C GLU A 256 -1.22 -5.14 25.12
N ASN A 257 -2.08 -6.09 24.69
CA ASN A 257 -3.49 -6.17 25.11
C ASN A 257 -4.30 -4.89 24.85
N ARG A 258 -4.01 -4.15 23.76
CA ARG A 258 -4.71 -2.90 23.41
C ARG A 258 -5.67 -3.02 22.24
N ALA A 259 -5.38 -3.88 21.28
CA ALA A 259 -6.17 -4.02 20.07
C ALA A 259 -7.45 -4.80 20.31
N GLN A 260 -8.59 -4.24 19.93
CA GLN A 260 -9.88 -4.94 19.88
C GLN A 260 -10.00 -5.78 18.62
N LEU A 261 -9.44 -5.30 17.52
CA LEU A 261 -9.60 -5.92 16.22
C LEU A 261 -8.32 -5.78 15.38
N ILE A 262 -7.95 -6.86 14.70
CA ILE A 262 -6.99 -6.83 13.60
C ILE A 262 -7.75 -7.07 12.30
N VAL A 263 -7.54 -6.21 11.29
CA VAL A 263 -8.07 -6.38 9.93
C VAL A 263 -6.92 -6.21 8.97
N THR A 264 -6.53 -7.29 8.29
CA THR A 264 -5.35 -7.26 7.43
C THR A 264 -5.45 -8.19 6.23
N SER A 265 -4.70 -7.88 5.18
CA SER A 265 -4.42 -8.79 4.06
C SER A 265 -2.90 -8.87 3.88
N PRO A 266 -2.26 -9.92 4.40
CA PRO A 266 -0.83 -10.09 4.30
C PRO A 266 -0.37 -10.26 2.85
N PRO A 267 0.90 -10.02 2.53
CA PRO A 267 1.43 -10.30 1.20
C PRO A 267 1.23 -11.77 0.85
N TYR A 268 0.88 -12.05 -0.41
CA TYR A 268 0.69 -13.43 -0.88
C TYR A 268 2.03 -14.05 -1.23
N VAL A 269 2.28 -15.25 -0.71
CA VAL A 269 3.48 -16.00 -1.04
C VAL A 269 3.59 -16.24 -2.55
N THR A 270 4.76 -16.04 -3.13
CA THR A 270 5.08 -16.26 -4.55
C THR A 270 4.29 -15.43 -5.60
N SER A 271 3.39 -14.54 -5.20
CA SER A 271 2.50 -13.85 -6.14
C SER A 271 3.11 -12.59 -6.74
N TYR A 272 3.71 -11.71 -5.92
CA TYR A 272 4.23 -10.40 -6.34
C TYR A 272 5.56 -10.09 -5.67
N GLU A 273 6.49 -9.53 -6.44
CA GLU A 273 7.64 -8.80 -5.91
C GLU A 273 7.17 -7.38 -5.54
N TYR A 274 6.64 -7.22 -4.33
CA TYR A 274 6.07 -5.94 -3.87
C TYR A 274 7.06 -4.77 -3.96
N ALA A 275 8.34 -5.04 -3.75
CA ALA A 275 9.40 -4.04 -3.95
C ALA A 275 9.40 -3.45 -5.36
N ASP A 276 9.16 -4.28 -6.38
CA ASP A 276 9.20 -3.86 -7.77
C ASP A 276 7.99 -3.00 -8.16
N LEU A 277 6.86 -3.20 -7.50
CA LEU A 277 5.61 -2.52 -7.87
C LEU A 277 5.65 -1.02 -7.55
N HIS A 278 6.42 -0.63 -6.55
CA HIS A 278 6.54 0.76 -6.10
C HIS A 278 7.89 1.41 -6.45
N GLN A 279 8.70 0.76 -7.31
CA GLN A 279 10.04 1.25 -7.63
C GLN A 279 10.07 2.66 -8.20
N LEU A 280 9.10 3.05 -9.05
CA LEU A 280 9.10 4.37 -9.69
C LEU A 280 9.02 5.51 -8.65
N PRO A 281 8.01 5.58 -7.77
CA PRO A 281 7.99 6.62 -6.75
C PRO A 281 9.12 6.46 -5.72
N SER A 282 9.53 5.24 -5.37
CA SER A 282 10.64 5.02 -4.43
C SER A 282 11.96 5.58 -4.96
N LEU A 283 12.23 5.43 -6.26
CA LEU A 283 13.39 6.03 -6.91
C LEU A 283 13.29 7.55 -6.94
N TRP A 284 12.15 8.12 -7.36
CA TRP A 284 11.98 9.57 -7.44
C TRP A 284 12.09 10.27 -6.08
N PHE A 285 11.66 9.62 -5.00
CA PHE A 285 11.69 10.20 -3.65
C PHE A 285 12.96 9.90 -2.87
N GLY A 286 13.91 9.16 -3.47
CA GLY A 286 15.15 8.78 -2.79
C GLY A 286 14.95 7.76 -1.66
N TYR A 287 13.85 7.00 -1.67
CA TYR A 287 13.60 5.92 -0.71
C TYR A 287 14.28 4.61 -1.09
N LEU A 288 14.81 4.54 -2.28
CA LEU A 288 15.40 3.34 -2.87
C LEU A 288 16.68 3.69 -3.63
N ASP A 289 17.81 3.21 -3.13
CA ASP A 289 19.08 3.27 -3.85
C ASP A 289 19.25 2.00 -4.69
N GLU A 290 19.12 0.82 -4.07
CA GLU A 290 19.28 -0.48 -4.73
C GLU A 290 18.06 -1.40 -4.48
N LEU A 291 17.44 -1.86 -5.55
CA LEU A 291 16.28 -2.72 -5.51
C LEU A 291 16.54 -4.08 -4.81
N PRO A 292 17.71 -4.76 -4.97
CA PRO A 292 18.00 -5.98 -4.26
C PRO A 292 18.00 -5.82 -2.74
N GLU A 293 18.55 -4.73 -2.21
CA GLU A 293 18.56 -4.45 -0.77
C GLU A 293 17.16 -4.20 -0.23
N PHE A 294 16.34 -3.50 -0.99
CA PHE A 294 14.94 -3.27 -0.63
C PHE A 294 14.14 -4.59 -0.55
N ARG A 295 14.35 -5.51 -1.51
CA ARG A 295 13.70 -6.83 -1.49
C ARG A 295 14.01 -7.65 -0.25
N LYS A 296 15.19 -7.48 0.38
CA LYS A 296 15.57 -8.20 1.61
C LYS A 296 14.69 -7.88 2.80
N LYS A 297 14.03 -6.71 2.81
CA LYS A 297 13.19 -6.25 3.91
C LYS A 297 11.84 -6.96 3.97
N PHE A 298 11.35 -7.46 2.85
CA PHE A 298 10.00 -8.02 2.74
C PHE A 298 9.86 -9.41 3.36
N ILE A 299 8.62 -9.73 3.79
CA ILE A 299 8.21 -11.04 4.27
C ILE A 299 8.52 -12.12 3.24
N GLY A 300 9.07 -13.25 3.67
CA GLY A 300 9.41 -14.38 2.82
C GLY A 300 10.65 -14.19 1.93
N SER A 301 11.44 -13.14 2.16
CA SER A 301 12.63 -12.87 1.35
C SER A 301 13.68 -13.97 1.48
N ALA A 302 13.96 -14.66 0.35
CA ALA A 302 14.99 -15.72 0.28
C ALA A 302 16.44 -15.19 0.25
N TYR A 303 16.63 -13.87 0.34
CA TYR A 303 17.97 -13.26 0.36
C TYR A 303 18.66 -13.32 1.73
N LYS A 304 17.98 -13.86 2.76
CA LYS A 304 18.55 -14.14 4.09
C LYS A 304 18.68 -15.64 4.24
N ASN A 305 19.84 -16.13 4.70
CA ASN A 305 19.98 -17.53 5.07
C ASN A 305 19.50 -17.70 6.52
N ARG A 306 18.48 -18.54 6.73
CA ARG A 306 17.92 -18.85 8.04
C ARG A 306 18.01 -20.35 8.28
N GLU A 307 18.74 -20.74 9.30
CA GLU A 307 18.83 -22.13 9.72
C GLU A 307 17.65 -22.50 10.62
N LYS A 308 17.31 -23.78 10.68
CA LYS A 308 16.31 -24.42 11.56
C LYS A 308 15.12 -23.52 11.99
N LEU A 309 14.07 -23.47 11.16
CA LEU A 309 12.82 -22.76 11.46
C LEU A 309 11.76 -23.79 11.87
N ASP A 310 11.17 -23.60 13.04
CA ASP A 310 9.94 -24.28 13.42
C ASP A 310 8.73 -23.47 12.92
N LEU A 311 7.93 -24.05 12.03
CA LEU A 311 6.78 -23.36 11.40
C LEU A 311 5.48 -23.59 12.18
N LYS A 312 5.50 -24.41 13.22
CA LYS A 312 4.30 -24.80 14.01
C LYS A 312 3.11 -25.25 13.15
N SER A 313 3.40 -25.75 11.94
CA SER A 313 2.39 -26.22 10.98
C SER A 313 2.88 -27.45 10.24
N ASN A 314 2.13 -28.55 10.34
CA ASN A 314 2.40 -29.78 9.58
C ASN A 314 2.11 -29.58 8.10
N LEU A 315 1.08 -28.82 7.77
CA LEU A 315 0.71 -28.51 6.39
C LEU A 315 1.80 -27.69 5.68
N ALA A 316 2.35 -26.67 6.38
CA ALA A 316 3.49 -25.89 5.86
C ALA A 316 4.69 -26.80 5.58
N ASN A 317 5.07 -27.66 6.52
CA ASN A 317 6.19 -28.58 6.36
C ASN A 317 5.99 -29.54 5.16
N THR A 318 4.78 -30.10 5.01
CA THR A 318 4.43 -30.96 3.88
C THR A 318 4.50 -30.21 2.54
N THR A 319 4.00 -28.97 2.51
CA THR A 319 4.06 -28.12 1.31
C THR A 319 5.51 -27.84 0.90
N ILE A 320 6.39 -27.53 1.86
CA ILE A 320 7.80 -27.26 1.60
C ILE A 320 8.52 -28.52 1.10
N GLN A 321 8.23 -29.70 1.67
CA GLN A 321 8.78 -30.97 1.18
C GLN A 321 8.40 -31.24 -0.29
N LYS A 322 7.13 -30.97 -0.68
CA LYS A 322 6.67 -31.11 -2.06
C LYS A 322 7.36 -30.14 -3.02
N LEU A 323 7.66 -28.91 -2.58
CA LEU A 323 8.37 -27.91 -3.36
C LEU A 323 9.86 -28.21 -3.52
N GLY A 324 10.45 -28.98 -2.60
CA GLY A 324 11.85 -29.33 -2.58
C GLY A 324 12.79 -28.21 -2.12
N ASP A 325 14.09 -28.53 -1.95
CA ASP A 325 15.12 -27.56 -1.54
C ASP A 325 15.64 -26.73 -2.71
N ASN A 326 14.80 -25.82 -3.17
CA ASN A 326 15.14 -24.84 -4.19
C ASN A 326 14.82 -23.42 -3.69
N LYS A 327 15.17 -22.42 -4.49
CA LYS A 327 14.94 -21.01 -4.12
C LYS A 327 13.48 -20.75 -3.71
N LYS A 328 12.53 -21.33 -4.43
CA LYS A 328 11.09 -21.11 -4.17
C LYS A 328 10.58 -21.86 -2.94
N GLY A 329 11.05 -23.08 -2.71
CA GLY A 329 10.78 -23.80 -1.45
C GLY A 329 11.28 -23.00 -0.23
N ARG A 330 12.46 -22.38 -0.33
CA ARG A 330 12.99 -21.49 0.71
C ARG A 330 12.15 -20.21 0.88
N GLU A 331 11.69 -19.58 -0.21
CA GLU A 331 10.80 -18.42 -0.13
C GLU A 331 9.51 -18.75 0.62
N VAL A 332 8.88 -19.88 0.32
CA VAL A 332 7.66 -20.34 1.02
C VAL A 332 7.94 -20.66 2.48
N LYS A 333 9.08 -21.33 2.78
CA LYS A 333 9.51 -21.61 4.15
C LYS A 333 9.69 -20.34 4.97
N TYR A 334 10.38 -19.35 4.43
CA TYR A 334 10.64 -18.09 5.11
C TYR A 334 9.37 -17.25 5.25
N TYR A 335 8.48 -17.30 4.25
CA TYR A 335 7.20 -16.65 4.33
C TYR A 335 6.37 -17.16 5.53
N PHE A 336 6.21 -18.46 5.68
CA PHE A 336 5.47 -19.02 6.81
C PHE A 336 6.15 -18.77 8.16
N ALA A 337 7.47 -18.76 8.20
CA ALA A 337 8.20 -18.39 9.42
C ALA A 337 7.98 -16.92 9.80
N ASP A 338 8.06 -16.00 8.83
CA ASP A 338 7.83 -14.59 9.07
C ASP A 338 6.35 -14.31 9.44
N MET A 339 5.41 -15.05 8.86
CA MET A 339 3.98 -14.94 9.21
C MET A 339 3.70 -15.43 10.62
N LEU A 340 4.35 -16.53 11.05
CA LEU A 340 4.24 -17.00 12.44
C LEU A 340 4.71 -15.92 13.44
N GLU A 341 5.88 -15.30 13.18
CA GLU A 341 6.37 -14.18 14.01
C GLU A 341 5.36 -13.00 14.02
N THR A 342 4.74 -12.72 12.87
CA THR A 342 3.69 -11.67 12.77
C THR A 342 2.44 -12.05 13.57
N PHE A 343 2.04 -13.33 13.59
CA PHE A 343 0.89 -13.78 14.39
C PHE A 343 1.21 -13.78 15.89
N GLU A 344 2.43 -14.09 16.28
CA GLU A 344 2.87 -13.96 17.68
C GLU A 344 2.79 -12.48 18.13
N GLU A 345 3.21 -11.55 17.29
CA GLU A 345 3.07 -10.11 17.55
C GLU A 345 1.60 -9.66 17.55
N ALA A 346 0.80 -10.15 16.62
CA ALA A 346 -0.64 -9.91 16.58
C ALA A 346 -1.33 -10.38 17.87
N ARG A 347 -0.95 -11.56 18.38
CA ARG A 347 -1.42 -12.08 19.68
C ARG A 347 -1.02 -11.18 20.84
N ARG A 348 0.21 -10.67 20.85
CA ARG A 348 0.69 -9.74 21.89
C ARG A 348 -0.18 -8.50 21.99
N VAL A 349 -0.54 -7.89 20.86
CA VAL A 349 -1.31 -6.64 20.86
C VAL A 349 -2.81 -6.83 21.06
N LEU A 350 -3.38 -8.02 20.76
CA LEU A 350 -4.80 -8.29 20.91
C LEU A 350 -5.22 -8.38 22.38
N LYS A 351 -6.34 -7.75 22.72
CA LYS A 351 -7.04 -7.96 24.00
C LYS A 351 -7.57 -9.38 24.09
N ILE A 352 -7.78 -9.86 25.31
CA ILE A 352 -8.54 -11.09 25.55
C ILE A 352 -9.96 -10.88 24.97
N GLY A 353 -10.38 -11.81 24.10
CA GLY A 353 -11.65 -11.72 23.37
C GLY A 353 -11.62 -10.83 22.13
N GLY A 354 -10.47 -10.17 21.84
CA GLY A 354 -10.24 -9.47 20.57
C GLY A 354 -10.25 -10.44 19.39
N LYS A 355 -10.44 -9.89 18.18
CA LYS A 355 -10.57 -10.68 16.94
C LYS A 355 -9.52 -10.33 15.93
N ALA A 356 -9.04 -11.32 15.15
CA ALA A 356 -8.19 -11.12 13.99
C ALA A 356 -8.91 -11.60 12.74
N CYS A 357 -9.07 -10.71 11.77
CA CYS A 357 -9.68 -10.96 10.46
C CYS A 357 -8.61 -10.88 9.39
N VAL A 358 -8.18 -12.01 8.85
CA VAL A 358 -7.13 -12.12 7.84
C VAL A 358 -7.75 -12.43 6.49
N VAL A 359 -7.55 -11.53 5.52
CA VAL A 359 -8.03 -11.71 4.14
C VAL A 359 -6.91 -12.31 3.32
N ILE A 360 -7.02 -13.59 3.01
CA ILE A 360 -5.99 -14.34 2.27
C ILE A 360 -6.65 -15.33 1.30
N GLY A 361 -6.00 -15.58 0.19
CA GLY A 361 -6.36 -16.65 -0.76
C GLY A 361 -5.26 -17.69 -0.84
N ASN A 362 -5.66 -18.92 -1.20
CA ASN A 362 -4.70 -19.97 -1.51
C ASN A 362 -4.00 -19.67 -2.84
N THR A 363 -2.76 -20.13 -2.98
CA THR A 363 -1.94 -19.91 -4.17
C THR A 363 -1.46 -21.26 -4.71
N GLN A 364 -0.92 -21.27 -5.93
CA GLN A 364 -0.30 -22.46 -6.51
C GLN A 364 1.06 -22.09 -7.09
N PHE A 365 2.04 -22.95 -6.87
CA PHE A 365 3.36 -22.80 -7.46
C PHE A 365 3.93 -24.15 -7.90
N GLN A 366 4.39 -24.23 -9.16
CA GLN A 366 4.94 -25.47 -9.76
C GLN A 366 4.04 -26.71 -9.60
N GLY A 367 2.71 -26.51 -9.70
CA GLY A 367 1.74 -27.59 -9.51
C GLY A 367 1.49 -27.99 -8.05
N VAL A 368 2.15 -27.33 -7.08
CA VAL A 368 1.89 -27.54 -5.64
C VAL A 368 0.94 -26.46 -5.15
N ASP A 369 -0.18 -26.87 -4.55
CA ASP A 369 -1.10 -25.97 -3.88
C ASP A 369 -0.53 -25.51 -2.55
N ILE A 370 -0.57 -24.21 -2.33
CA ILE A 370 -0.15 -23.57 -1.09
C ILE A 370 -1.41 -23.08 -0.39
N LEU A 371 -1.82 -23.83 0.62
CA LEU A 371 -3.06 -23.62 1.36
C LEU A 371 -2.82 -22.60 2.49
N ASN A 372 -2.66 -21.33 2.11
CA ASN A 372 -2.28 -20.27 3.04
C ASN A 372 -3.23 -20.14 4.23
N ALA A 373 -4.55 -20.19 3.98
CA ALA A 373 -5.55 -20.03 5.03
C ALA A 373 -5.50 -21.16 6.07
N GLU A 374 -5.29 -22.39 5.59
CA GLU A 374 -5.19 -23.57 6.45
C GLU A 374 -3.89 -23.59 7.25
N VAL A 375 -2.78 -23.18 6.64
CA VAL A 375 -1.49 -23.03 7.34
C VAL A 375 -1.62 -21.98 8.45
N PHE A 376 -2.22 -20.84 8.17
CA PHE A 376 -2.44 -19.78 9.17
C PHE A 376 -3.34 -20.22 10.33
N GLN A 377 -4.28 -21.13 10.07
CA GLN A 377 -5.11 -21.71 11.12
C GLN A 377 -4.31 -22.67 12.01
N GLU A 378 -3.26 -23.33 11.49
CA GLU A 378 -2.37 -24.18 12.28
C GLU A 378 -1.38 -23.37 13.13
N GLN A 379 -0.89 -22.24 12.59
CA GLN A 379 0.01 -21.31 13.26
C GLN A 379 -0.68 -20.50 14.37
#